data_279bfb30120dd5e73813cf5d9b783f23
#
_entry.id   279bfb30120dd5e73813cf5d9b783f23
#
_cell.length_a   1.000
_cell.length_b   1.000
_cell.length_c   1.000
_cell.angle_alpha   90.00
_cell.angle_beta   90.00
_cell.angle_gamma   90.00
#
_symmetry.space_group_name_H-M   'P 1'
#
loop_
_entity.id
_entity.type
_entity.pdbx_description
1 polymer ?
#
loop_
_entity_poly.entity_id
_entity_poly.type
_entity_poly.pdbx_seq_one_letter_code
_entity_poly.pdbx_strand_id
1 'polypeptide(L)'
;MKQLLLLLAFFTTIYQAQSQENLPTDYLSKEFHKDRREAFRNLMPANSVAVIFSYPERVFSNDMNYKFHQNPDLYYLSGYKEPDAVLLIFKENQGTGETYNEVFFTRERDAKKETWTGRRLGIDGVKSQLGFTTVYNGKDFKNFDINFKKFNKVIYDKIPTDLEGNQSGFDLFGLLQSFKNKAGITADDKTSLELFADITNSLREIKTPEEMELMRKTVKLSCIAHNEVMKAVGPDMGENEAEGIHAYIHRRYGAEGEGYAPIVGAGANGCILHYEENNSTKIDNQLLLMDVGSEYHGYSADVTRTIPANGKFTEEQKAIYQLVYDAQEAVFKICKEGTPLIDLNDTAKDVLAKGLIKLGIITDPKDVKLYYPHSCSHFLGLDVHDKLTFKGPQSALKENMVITVEPGIYIPAGSKCDKKWWNIGVRIEDDIAIKKDSYENLSADSPRKWQDIEKLAAEKSTFNEMKFPKI
;
A
#
# COMPACT_ATOMS: atom_id res chain seq x y z
N MET A 1 9.19 55.73 -17.20
CA MET A 1 8.97 55.07 -15.92
C MET A 1 7.67 54.22 -15.86
N LYS A 2 6.51 54.73 -16.29
CA LYS A 2 5.26 53.90 -16.26
C LYS A 2 5.28 52.64 -17.18
N GLN A 3 5.94 52.70 -18.32
CA GLN A 3 6.06 51.55 -19.24
C GLN A 3 7.05 50.47 -18.73
N LEU A 4 8.07 50.86 -17.95
CA LEU A 4 9.04 49.92 -17.36
C LEU A 4 8.41 49.15 -16.20
N LEU A 5 7.50 49.75 -15.42
CA LEU A 5 6.74 49.13 -14.34
C LEU A 5 5.73 48.12 -14.84
N LEU A 6 5.11 48.37 -16.00
CA LEU A 6 4.16 47.41 -16.65
C LEU A 6 4.90 46.16 -17.18
N LEU A 7 6.11 46.32 -17.71
CA LEU A 7 6.94 45.20 -18.16
C LEU A 7 7.43 44.34 -16.98
N LEU A 8 7.79 44.95 -15.84
CA LEU A 8 8.15 44.19 -14.63
C LEU A 8 6.97 43.45 -13.99
N ALA A 9 5.78 44.05 -14.02
CA ALA A 9 4.54 43.37 -13.54
C ALA A 9 4.14 42.19 -14.44
N PHE A 10 4.36 42.29 -15.75
CA PHE A 10 4.09 41.20 -16.70
C PHE A 10 5.12 40.04 -16.56
N PHE A 11 6.39 40.34 -16.27
CA PHE A 11 7.39 39.31 -16.01
C PHE A 11 7.19 38.60 -14.68
N THR A 12 6.70 39.26 -13.62
CA THR A 12 6.45 38.63 -12.35
C THR A 12 5.19 37.72 -12.36
N THR A 13 4.18 38.02 -13.17
CA THR A 13 3.00 37.16 -13.35
C THR A 13 3.30 35.91 -14.19
N ILE A 14 4.20 35.99 -15.17
CA ILE A 14 4.64 34.82 -15.96
C ILE A 14 5.48 33.85 -15.12
N TYR A 15 6.33 34.36 -14.21
CA TYR A 15 7.14 33.49 -13.34
C TYR A 15 6.32 32.74 -12.26
N GLN A 16 5.19 33.26 -11.83
CA GLN A 16 4.30 32.54 -10.89
C GLN A 16 3.43 31.48 -11.55
N ALA A 17 3.14 31.61 -12.86
CA ALA A 17 2.37 30.62 -13.60
C ALA A 17 3.19 29.36 -14.01
N GLN A 18 4.52 29.49 -14.17
CA GLN A 18 5.38 28.39 -14.62
C GLN A 18 5.77 27.38 -13.53
N SER A 19 5.50 27.65 -12.24
CA SER A 19 5.90 26.74 -11.16
C SER A 19 4.89 25.62 -10.88
N GLN A 20 3.76 25.58 -11.56
CA GLN A 20 2.73 24.55 -11.38
C GLN A 20 2.68 23.48 -12.49
N GLU A 21 3.43 23.64 -13.59
CA GLU A 21 3.28 22.81 -14.79
C GLU A 21 3.90 21.41 -14.73
N ASN A 22 4.60 21.02 -13.63
CA ASN A 22 5.32 19.74 -13.55
C ASN A 22 4.92 18.87 -12.35
N LEU A 23 3.76 19.08 -11.79
CA LEU A 23 3.23 18.18 -10.74
C LEU A 23 2.45 17.04 -11.38
N PRO A 24 2.44 15.83 -10.77
CA PRO A 24 1.58 14.74 -11.21
C PRO A 24 0.10 15.19 -11.25
N THR A 25 -0.60 14.83 -12.31
CA THR A 25 -1.99 15.27 -12.55
C THR A 25 -3.00 14.13 -12.47
N ASP A 26 -2.54 12.92 -12.18
CA ASP A 26 -3.31 11.69 -12.19
C ASP A 26 -3.65 11.15 -10.78
N TYR A 27 -3.61 12.04 -9.77
CA TYR A 27 -4.21 11.75 -8.47
C TYR A 27 -5.72 11.61 -8.58
N LEU A 28 -6.32 10.86 -7.65
CA LEU A 28 -7.77 10.85 -7.49
C LEU A 28 -8.29 12.28 -7.28
N SER A 29 -9.39 12.60 -7.94
CA SER A 29 -9.94 13.96 -7.96
C SER A 29 -10.51 14.37 -6.59
N LYS A 30 -10.63 15.68 -6.37
CA LYS A 30 -11.33 16.19 -5.18
C LYS A 30 -12.80 15.77 -5.13
N GLU A 31 -13.42 15.55 -6.28
CA GLU A 31 -14.78 15.03 -6.42
C GLU A 31 -14.84 13.59 -5.91
N PHE A 32 -13.88 12.72 -6.28
CA PHE A 32 -13.77 11.38 -5.73
C PHE A 32 -13.74 11.41 -4.19
N HIS A 33 -12.82 12.16 -3.61
CA HIS A 33 -12.71 12.26 -2.15
C HIS A 33 -13.97 12.81 -1.48
N LYS A 34 -14.65 13.74 -2.12
CA LYS A 34 -15.96 14.25 -1.66
C LYS A 34 -17.00 13.14 -1.67
N ASP A 35 -17.08 12.36 -2.74
CA ASP A 35 -18.04 11.25 -2.85
C ASP A 35 -17.75 10.16 -1.80
N ARG A 36 -16.49 9.92 -1.45
CA ARG A 36 -16.13 9.01 -0.36
C ARG A 36 -16.58 9.55 1.00
N ARG A 37 -16.46 10.87 1.26
CA ARG A 37 -16.99 11.47 2.49
C ARG A 37 -18.50 11.39 2.57
N GLU A 38 -19.20 11.60 1.45
CA GLU A 38 -20.66 11.42 1.41
C GLU A 38 -21.07 9.97 1.66
N ALA A 39 -20.39 9.01 1.05
CA ALA A 39 -20.61 7.59 1.28
C ALA A 39 -20.36 7.21 2.76
N PHE A 40 -19.28 7.71 3.35
CA PHE A 40 -18.97 7.53 4.77
C PHE A 40 -20.11 8.11 5.65
N ARG A 41 -20.53 9.34 5.38
CA ARG A 41 -21.63 10.02 6.10
C ARG A 41 -22.93 9.25 6.01
N ASN A 42 -23.24 8.65 4.86
CA ASN A 42 -24.45 7.86 4.68
C ASN A 42 -24.50 6.63 5.58
N LEU A 43 -23.35 6.04 5.87
CA LEU A 43 -23.22 4.86 6.76
C LEU A 43 -23.19 5.22 8.25
N MET A 44 -22.96 6.48 8.60
CA MET A 44 -22.94 6.93 9.99
C MET A 44 -24.35 6.85 10.62
N PRO A 45 -24.44 6.48 11.91
CA PRO A 45 -25.71 6.55 12.63
C PRO A 45 -26.18 7.99 12.85
N ALA A 46 -27.48 8.16 13.10
CA ALA A 46 -28.08 9.45 13.39
C ALA A 46 -27.43 10.12 14.61
N ASN A 47 -27.29 11.44 14.58
CA ASN A 47 -26.69 12.29 15.59
C ASN A 47 -25.27 11.80 15.98
N SER A 48 -24.40 11.68 14.97
CA SER A 48 -23.01 11.26 15.14
C SER A 48 -22.02 12.20 14.47
N VAL A 49 -20.78 12.14 14.95
CA VAL A 49 -19.62 12.83 14.35
C VAL A 49 -18.45 11.87 14.25
N ALA A 50 -17.78 11.86 13.10
CA ALA A 50 -16.52 11.16 12.91
C ALA A 50 -15.34 12.13 13.03
N VAL A 51 -14.22 11.66 13.62
CA VAL A 51 -13.01 12.43 13.83
C VAL A 51 -11.83 11.61 13.30
N ILE A 52 -11.24 12.07 12.21
CA ILE A 52 -10.17 11.36 11.50
C ILE A 52 -8.90 12.21 11.54
N PHE A 53 -7.81 11.63 12.05
CA PHE A 53 -6.53 12.31 12.21
C PHE A 53 -5.53 11.87 11.14
N SER A 54 -4.58 12.76 10.82
CA SER A 54 -3.36 12.38 10.10
C SER A 54 -2.54 11.37 10.90
N TYR A 55 -1.65 10.63 10.20
CA TYR A 55 -0.63 9.84 10.91
C TYR A 55 0.44 10.78 11.50
N PRO A 56 1.19 10.31 12.50
CA PRO A 56 2.32 11.05 13.06
C PRO A 56 3.53 11.03 12.14
N GLU A 57 4.31 12.12 12.14
CA GLU A 57 5.69 12.06 11.70
C GLU A 57 6.49 11.17 12.67
N ARG A 58 7.43 10.38 12.15
CA ARG A 58 8.26 9.46 12.91
C ARG A 58 9.73 9.83 12.76
N VAL A 59 10.45 9.92 13.88
CA VAL A 59 11.88 10.22 13.88
C VAL A 59 12.67 9.01 13.38
N PHE A 60 13.54 9.26 12.41
CA PHE A 60 14.53 8.30 11.93
C PHE A 60 15.81 8.37 12.78
N SER A 61 16.35 9.57 12.96
CA SER A 61 17.55 9.80 13.77
C SER A 61 17.64 11.27 14.20
N ASN A 62 17.71 11.55 15.49
CA ASN A 62 17.78 12.90 16.08
C ASN A 62 16.69 13.84 15.53
N ASP A 63 17.07 14.79 14.68
CA ASP A 63 16.20 15.78 14.05
C ASP A 63 15.74 15.41 12.63
N MET A 64 16.07 14.20 12.18
CA MET A 64 15.67 13.66 10.87
C MET A 64 14.48 12.73 11.01
N ASN A 65 13.44 12.93 10.18
CA ASN A 65 12.27 12.08 10.13
C ASN A 65 12.35 11.07 9.01
N TYR A 66 11.67 9.92 9.19
CA TYR A 66 11.28 9.07 8.07
C TYR A 66 10.45 9.86 7.07
N LYS A 67 10.44 9.42 5.81
CA LYS A 67 9.50 9.95 4.83
C LYS A 67 8.08 9.81 5.41
N PHE A 68 7.33 10.91 5.44
CA PHE A 68 5.98 10.90 5.95
C PHE A 68 5.06 10.06 5.06
N HIS A 69 4.30 9.18 5.67
CA HIS A 69 3.21 8.44 5.05
C HIS A 69 1.90 8.81 5.74
N GLN A 70 0.90 9.17 4.94
CA GLN A 70 -0.38 9.63 5.47
C GLN A 70 -1.23 8.46 5.96
N ASN A 71 -2.12 8.73 6.93
CA ASN A 71 -3.21 7.83 7.29
C ASN A 71 -4.06 7.50 6.05
N PRO A 72 -4.12 6.23 5.61
CA PRO A 72 -4.84 5.85 4.40
C PRO A 72 -6.31 6.25 4.42
N ASP A 73 -6.97 6.21 5.57
CA ASP A 73 -8.38 6.61 5.69
C ASP A 73 -8.57 8.12 5.57
N LEU A 74 -7.65 8.93 6.17
CA LEU A 74 -7.69 10.38 5.96
C LEU A 74 -7.40 10.74 4.51
N TYR A 75 -6.41 10.07 3.89
CA TYR A 75 -6.12 10.27 2.47
C TYR A 75 -7.33 9.91 1.60
N TYR A 76 -7.92 8.74 1.81
CA TYR A 76 -9.10 8.27 1.08
C TYR A 76 -10.28 9.23 1.14
N LEU A 77 -10.50 9.81 2.32
CA LEU A 77 -11.62 10.74 2.55
C LEU A 77 -11.31 12.18 2.13
N SER A 78 -10.03 12.57 1.96
CA SER A 78 -9.70 13.99 1.78
C SER A 78 -8.74 14.31 0.64
N GLY A 79 -7.89 13.37 0.24
CA GLY A 79 -6.74 13.64 -0.63
C GLY A 79 -5.60 14.40 0.06
N TYR A 80 -5.68 14.63 1.37
CA TYR A 80 -4.68 15.39 2.13
C TYR A 80 -3.44 14.54 2.45
N LYS A 81 -2.25 15.08 2.18
CA LYS A 81 -0.97 14.34 2.25
C LYS A 81 0.03 14.92 3.26
N GLU A 82 -0.38 15.87 4.06
CA GLU A 82 0.49 16.50 5.07
C GLU A 82 0.16 16.01 6.48
N PRO A 83 1.10 16.06 7.44
CA PRO A 83 0.83 15.75 8.84
C PRO A 83 0.01 16.84 9.54
N ASP A 84 -0.28 16.63 10.83
CA ASP A 84 -0.92 17.57 11.73
C ASP A 84 -2.28 18.08 11.26
N ALA A 85 -3.16 17.16 10.90
CA ALA A 85 -4.51 17.49 10.44
C ALA A 85 -5.58 16.66 11.17
N VAL A 86 -6.80 17.22 11.21
CA VAL A 86 -7.98 16.51 11.65
C VAL A 86 -9.18 16.87 10.76
N LEU A 87 -9.93 15.85 10.33
CA LEU A 87 -11.17 15.96 9.61
C LEU A 87 -12.33 15.60 10.52
N LEU A 88 -13.33 16.48 10.62
CA LEU A 88 -14.62 16.18 11.23
C LEU A 88 -15.65 15.94 10.14
N ILE A 89 -16.40 14.85 10.21
CA ILE A 89 -17.56 14.56 9.37
C ILE A 89 -18.77 14.41 10.28
N PHE A 90 -19.80 15.22 10.04
CA PHE A 90 -21.04 15.17 10.80
C PHE A 90 -22.12 14.44 10.01
N LYS A 91 -22.93 13.62 10.69
CA LYS A 91 -24.09 12.98 10.06
C LYS A 91 -25.09 14.02 9.58
N GLU A 92 -25.41 14.98 10.41
CA GLU A 92 -26.35 16.09 10.13
C GLU A 92 -25.61 17.43 10.01
N ASN A 93 -26.22 18.36 9.28
CA ASN A 93 -25.71 19.73 9.19
C ASN A 93 -25.62 20.38 10.58
N GLN A 94 -24.55 21.11 10.79
CA GLN A 94 -24.25 21.90 11.97
C GLN A 94 -24.39 23.40 11.65
N GLY A 95 -24.48 24.23 12.70
CA GLY A 95 -24.62 25.69 12.57
C GLY A 95 -26.05 26.14 12.49
N THR A 96 -26.28 27.43 12.81
CA THR A 96 -27.61 28.08 12.79
C THR A 96 -27.77 29.12 11.68
N GLY A 97 -26.70 29.44 10.98
CA GLY A 97 -26.64 30.36 9.83
C GLY A 97 -26.13 29.63 8.58
N GLU A 98 -24.87 29.84 8.23
CA GLU A 98 -24.22 28.98 7.25
C GLU A 98 -24.04 27.58 7.86
N THR A 99 -24.63 26.59 7.22
CA THR A 99 -24.59 25.21 7.69
C THR A 99 -23.44 24.47 7.03
N TYR A 100 -22.83 23.58 7.79
CA TYR A 100 -21.76 22.69 7.33
C TYR A 100 -21.95 21.27 7.88
N ASN A 101 -21.45 20.27 7.18
CA ASN A 101 -21.47 18.88 7.64
C ASN A 101 -20.08 18.24 7.62
N GLU A 102 -19.04 19.04 7.37
CA GLU A 102 -17.65 18.65 7.48
C GLU A 102 -16.79 19.87 7.83
N VAL A 103 -15.71 19.64 8.57
CA VAL A 103 -14.73 20.67 8.94
C VAL A 103 -13.33 20.06 8.83
N PHE A 104 -12.43 20.77 8.18
CA PHE A 104 -11.03 20.36 8.07
C PHE A 104 -10.13 21.33 8.84
N PHE A 105 -9.25 20.78 9.67
CA PHE A 105 -8.21 21.55 10.37
C PHE A 105 -6.85 21.16 9.81
N THR A 106 -6.08 22.15 9.35
CA THR A 106 -4.81 21.95 8.65
C THR A 106 -3.71 22.82 9.26
N ARG A 107 -2.47 22.49 8.95
CA ARG A 107 -1.31 23.35 9.26
C ARG A 107 -1.45 24.70 8.55
N GLU A 108 -1.07 25.79 9.21
CA GLU A 108 -0.99 27.09 8.56
C GLU A 108 0.21 27.18 7.61
N ARG A 109 0.09 28.03 6.60
CA ARG A 109 1.23 28.46 5.80
C ARG A 109 2.20 29.27 6.67
N ASP A 110 3.49 28.95 6.58
CA ASP A 110 4.55 29.63 7.29
C ASP A 110 5.81 29.62 6.43
N ALA A 111 6.14 30.77 5.82
CA ALA A 111 7.24 30.89 4.89
C ALA A 111 8.61 30.48 5.47
N LYS A 112 8.81 30.70 6.80
CA LYS A 112 10.04 30.27 7.47
C LYS A 112 10.10 28.75 7.60
N LYS A 113 9.02 28.13 8.03
CA LYS A 113 8.94 26.67 8.16
C LYS A 113 8.97 26.00 6.79
N GLU A 114 8.26 26.57 5.80
CA GLU A 114 8.25 26.04 4.43
C GLU A 114 9.63 26.07 3.76
N THR A 115 10.52 26.98 4.17
CA THR A 115 11.93 26.97 3.75
C THR A 115 12.67 25.71 4.21
N TRP A 116 12.28 25.12 5.34
CA TRP A 116 12.93 23.93 5.92
C TRP A 116 12.21 22.62 5.60
N THR A 117 10.87 22.61 5.62
CA THR A 117 10.07 21.39 5.56
C THR A 117 9.24 21.24 4.29
N GLY A 118 9.40 22.14 3.32
CA GLY A 118 8.64 22.15 2.08
C GLY A 118 7.32 22.92 2.19
N ARG A 119 6.67 23.05 1.05
CA ARG A 119 5.41 23.82 0.89
C ARG A 119 4.29 23.18 1.71
N ARG A 120 3.35 24.02 2.16
CA ARG A 120 2.12 23.61 2.87
C ARG A 120 0.90 24.09 2.11
N LEU A 121 -0.15 23.30 2.09
CA LEU A 121 -1.44 23.69 1.51
C LEU A 121 -2.05 24.87 2.25
N GLY A 122 -2.05 24.81 3.58
CA GLY A 122 -2.76 25.79 4.39
C GLY A 122 -4.28 25.81 4.08
N ILE A 123 -4.98 26.77 4.64
CA ILE A 123 -6.45 26.90 4.48
C ILE A 123 -6.84 27.03 2.99
N ASP A 124 -6.16 27.93 2.26
CA ASP A 124 -6.51 28.23 0.87
C ASP A 124 -6.24 27.05 -0.07
N GLY A 125 -5.14 26.34 0.14
CA GLY A 125 -4.80 25.13 -0.60
C GLY A 125 -5.80 24.01 -0.36
N VAL A 126 -6.18 23.76 0.89
CA VAL A 126 -7.19 22.75 1.23
C VAL A 126 -8.56 23.11 0.60
N LYS A 127 -8.97 24.38 0.63
CA LYS A 127 -10.20 24.83 -0.03
C LYS A 127 -10.14 24.65 -1.55
N SER A 128 -9.11 25.14 -2.19
CA SER A 128 -9.02 25.17 -3.66
C SER A 128 -8.70 23.83 -4.28
N GLN A 129 -7.76 23.07 -3.69
CA GLN A 129 -7.28 21.82 -4.29
C GLN A 129 -8.07 20.60 -3.81
N LEU A 130 -8.51 20.59 -2.53
CA LEU A 130 -9.23 19.43 -1.95
C LEU A 130 -10.76 19.65 -1.87
N GLY A 131 -11.24 20.86 -2.18
CA GLY A 131 -12.67 21.15 -2.30
C GLY A 131 -13.44 21.29 -0.99
N PHE A 132 -12.76 21.45 0.15
CA PHE A 132 -13.44 21.73 1.41
C PHE A 132 -13.91 23.18 1.49
N THR A 133 -15.11 23.40 2.03
CA THR A 133 -15.66 24.76 2.24
C THR A 133 -15.31 25.30 3.62
N THR A 134 -15.39 24.45 4.65
CA THR A 134 -15.16 24.83 6.05
C THR A 134 -13.79 24.35 6.50
N VAL A 135 -12.81 25.25 6.50
CA VAL A 135 -11.40 24.94 6.82
C VAL A 135 -10.86 25.94 7.81
N TYR A 136 -10.18 25.45 8.85
CA TYR A 136 -9.53 26.23 9.90
C TYR A 136 -8.06 25.82 10.08
N ASN A 137 -7.31 26.65 10.80
CA ASN A 137 -6.00 26.26 11.30
C ASN A 137 -6.11 25.20 12.39
N GLY A 138 -5.15 24.27 12.45
CA GLY A 138 -5.06 23.29 13.53
C GLY A 138 -5.05 23.94 14.94
N LYS A 139 -4.39 25.10 15.09
CA LYS A 139 -4.39 25.88 16.35
C LYS A 139 -5.79 26.29 16.85
N ASP A 140 -6.76 26.40 15.93
CA ASP A 140 -8.12 26.81 16.27
C ASP A 140 -8.96 25.64 16.79
N PHE A 141 -8.52 24.37 16.59
CA PHE A 141 -9.26 23.18 17.01
C PHE A 141 -9.53 23.15 18.53
N LYS A 142 -8.56 23.58 19.33
CA LYS A 142 -8.72 23.65 20.78
C LYS A 142 -9.90 24.53 21.20
N ASN A 143 -10.13 25.64 20.49
CA ASN A 143 -11.17 26.63 20.82
C ASN A 143 -12.42 26.50 19.90
N PHE A 144 -12.41 25.58 18.96
CA PHE A 144 -13.55 25.37 18.07
C PHE A 144 -14.79 24.96 18.88
N ASP A 145 -15.92 25.64 18.61
CA ASP A 145 -17.17 25.44 19.37
C ASP A 145 -17.85 24.13 18.95
N ILE A 146 -17.40 23.01 19.52
CA ILE A 146 -18.00 21.71 19.38
C ILE A 146 -18.15 21.05 20.76
N ASN A 147 -19.35 20.55 21.02
CA ASN A 147 -19.63 19.76 22.21
C ASN A 147 -19.89 18.30 21.81
N PHE A 148 -18.84 17.47 21.87
CA PHE A 148 -18.91 16.04 21.51
C PHE A 148 -19.94 15.26 22.35
N LYS A 149 -20.27 15.72 23.56
CA LYS A 149 -21.25 15.06 24.43
C LYS A 149 -22.71 15.22 23.95
N LYS A 150 -22.96 16.08 22.95
CA LYS A 150 -24.28 16.21 22.31
C LYS A 150 -24.54 15.15 21.24
N PHE A 151 -23.52 14.47 20.77
CA PHE A 151 -23.66 13.41 19.79
C PHE A 151 -23.93 12.06 20.47
N ASN A 152 -24.82 11.28 19.90
CA ASN A 152 -25.09 9.91 20.36
C ASN A 152 -23.88 9.02 20.14
N LYS A 153 -23.07 9.32 19.13
CA LYS A 153 -21.84 8.57 18.82
C LYS A 153 -20.74 9.50 18.30
N VAL A 154 -19.55 9.34 18.88
CA VAL A 154 -18.30 9.91 18.38
C VAL A 154 -17.48 8.77 17.79
N ILE A 155 -17.23 8.82 16.49
CA ILE A 155 -16.61 7.73 15.70
C ILE A 155 -15.16 8.14 15.43
N TYR A 156 -14.19 7.30 15.77
CA TYR A 156 -12.77 7.58 15.55
C TYR A 156 -11.96 6.28 15.48
N ASP A 157 -10.78 6.34 14.87
CA ASP A 157 -9.82 5.25 14.85
C ASP A 157 -8.94 5.22 16.11
N LYS A 158 -8.17 4.15 16.29
CA LYS A 158 -7.26 3.98 17.43
C LYS A 158 -6.33 5.19 17.56
N ILE A 159 -6.34 5.79 18.74
CA ILE A 159 -5.51 6.96 19.05
C ILE A 159 -4.09 6.50 19.40
N PRO A 160 -3.04 6.99 18.71
CA PRO A 160 -1.66 6.70 19.06
C PRO A 160 -1.37 7.13 20.52
N THR A 161 -0.64 6.29 21.26
CA THR A 161 -0.27 6.55 22.67
C THR A 161 1.21 6.86 22.85
N ASP A 162 2.00 6.71 21.81
CA ASP A 162 3.46 6.82 21.77
C ASP A 162 3.96 8.14 21.16
N LEU A 163 3.11 9.17 21.17
CA LEU A 163 3.46 10.49 20.64
C LEU A 163 3.93 11.42 21.73
N GLU A 164 4.97 12.18 21.42
CA GLU A 164 5.44 13.31 22.20
C GLU A 164 5.02 14.63 21.53
N GLY A 165 4.51 15.56 22.32
CA GLY A 165 4.11 16.87 21.83
C GLY A 165 5.29 17.83 21.75
N ASN A 166 5.31 18.66 20.72
CA ASN A 166 6.12 19.85 20.75
C ASN A 166 5.40 20.97 21.55
N GLN A 167 6.10 22.03 21.89
CA GLN A 167 5.55 23.14 22.67
C GLN A 167 4.49 23.98 21.93
N SER A 168 4.24 23.70 20.65
CA SER A 168 3.29 24.49 19.84
C SER A 168 1.83 24.19 20.15
N GLY A 169 1.52 22.97 20.64
CA GLY A 169 0.16 22.55 21.03
C GLY A 169 -0.84 22.37 19.88
N PHE A 170 -0.39 22.49 18.60
CA PHE A 170 -1.19 22.28 17.40
C PHE A 170 -0.53 21.36 16.37
N ASP A 171 0.46 20.60 16.81
CA ASP A 171 0.90 19.36 16.20
C ASP A 171 -0.13 18.25 16.45
N LEU A 172 0.07 17.10 15.84
CA LEU A 172 -0.85 15.98 16.01
C LEU A 172 -1.10 15.61 17.47
N PHE A 173 -0.06 15.67 18.34
CA PHE A 173 -0.23 15.44 19.76
C PHE A 173 -1.21 16.44 20.39
N GLY A 174 -1.04 17.74 20.13
CA GLY A 174 -1.92 18.80 20.65
C GLY A 174 -3.36 18.67 20.13
N LEU A 175 -3.54 18.29 18.85
CA LEU A 175 -4.84 18.01 18.29
C LEU A 175 -5.53 16.83 18.97
N LEU A 176 -4.82 15.72 19.19
CA LEU A 176 -5.33 14.54 19.89
C LEU A 176 -5.67 14.83 21.35
N GLN A 177 -4.82 15.56 22.08
CA GLN A 177 -5.11 15.97 23.47
C GLN A 177 -6.35 16.87 23.53
N SER A 178 -6.48 17.82 22.60
CA SER A 178 -7.66 18.68 22.52
C SER A 178 -8.93 17.88 22.25
N PHE A 179 -8.88 16.89 21.38
CA PHE A 179 -9.98 15.97 21.11
C PHE A 179 -10.36 15.15 22.35
N LYS A 180 -9.38 14.47 22.96
CA LYS A 180 -9.61 13.68 24.18
C LYS A 180 -10.28 14.50 25.26
N ASN A 181 -9.78 15.71 25.53
CA ASN A 181 -10.33 16.61 26.54
C ASN A 181 -11.77 17.05 26.22
N LYS A 182 -12.04 17.45 24.96
CA LYS A 182 -13.37 17.90 24.53
C LYS A 182 -14.40 16.77 24.51
N ALA A 183 -14.01 15.58 24.09
CA ALA A 183 -14.87 14.41 24.02
C ALA A 183 -14.99 13.65 25.35
N GLY A 184 -14.10 13.94 26.33
CA GLY A 184 -14.05 13.23 27.61
C GLY A 184 -13.53 11.81 27.48
N ILE A 185 -12.64 11.55 26.51
CA ILE A 185 -12.08 10.23 26.25
C ILE A 185 -10.90 9.98 27.18
N THR A 186 -11.01 9.00 28.06
CA THR A 186 -9.94 8.55 28.95
C THR A 186 -9.34 7.22 28.55
N ALA A 187 -10.07 6.42 27.74
CA ALA A 187 -9.64 5.17 27.17
C ALA A 187 -10.34 4.98 25.82
N ASP A 188 -9.81 4.11 24.97
CA ASP A 188 -10.43 3.79 23.68
C ASP A 188 -11.83 3.20 23.87
N ASP A 189 -12.80 3.73 23.14
CA ASP A 189 -14.15 3.17 23.06
C ASP A 189 -14.23 2.12 21.96
N LYS A 190 -14.22 0.85 22.36
CA LYS A 190 -14.26 -0.30 21.44
C LYS A 190 -15.36 -0.17 20.39
N THR A 191 -16.55 0.27 20.78
CA THR A 191 -17.69 0.39 19.85
C THR A 191 -17.50 1.52 18.83
N SER A 192 -16.75 2.58 19.16
CA SER A 192 -16.38 3.62 18.21
C SER A 192 -15.33 3.15 17.23
N LEU A 193 -14.32 2.41 17.68
CA LEU A 193 -13.29 1.79 16.83
C LEU A 193 -13.90 0.78 15.86
N GLU A 194 -14.77 -0.11 16.36
CA GLU A 194 -15.46 -1.11 15.52
C GLU A 194 -16.33 -0.43 14.45
N LEU A 195 -17.08 0.60 14.81
CA LEU A 195 -17.93 1.32 13.86
C LEU A 195 -17.10 2.07 12.80
N PHE A 196 -15.98 2.69 13.20
CA PHE A 196 -15.06 3.31 12.25
C PHE A 196 -14.50 2.28 11.26
N ALA A 197 -14.04 1.15 11.79
CA ALA A 197 -13.53 0.05 10.97
C ALA A 197 -14.60 -0.50 10.02
N ASP A 198 -15.82 -0.75 10.51
CA ASP A 198 -16.92 -1.28 9.68
C ASP A 198 -17.25 -0.35 8.51
N ILE A 199 -17.30 0.97 8.76
CA ILE A 199 -17.59 1.96 7.70
C ILE A 199 -16.44 2.00 6.70
N THR A 200 -15.18 2.17 7.16
CA THR A 200 -14.03 2.29 6.27
C THR A 200 -13.77 1.00 5.49
N ASN A 201 -13.90 -0.16 6.14
CA ASN A 201 -13.77 -1.46 5.49
C ASN A 201 -14.79 -1.62 4.34
N SER A 202 -16.07 -1.31 4.61
CA SER A 202 -17.12 -1.44 3.60
C SER A 202 -16.94 -0.53 2.39
N LEU A 203 -16.28 0.62 2.56
CA LEU A 203 -15.99 1.56 1.47
C LEU A 203 -14.73 1.17 0.67
N ARG A 204 -13.71 0.62 1.34
CA ARG A 204 -12.40 0.30 0.74
C ARG A 204 -12.36 -1.10 0.11
N GLU A 205 -13.19 -2.04 0.58
CA GLU A 205 -13.19 -3.40 0.04
C GLU A 205 -13.60 -3.47 -1.44
N ILE A 206 -14.50 -2.58 -1.90
CA ILE A 206 -14.97 -2.51 -3.29
C ILE A 206 -14.38 -1.29 -3.96
N LYS A 207 -13.48 -1.51 -4.91
CA LYS A 207 -12.80 -0.42 -5.62
C LYS A 207 -13.73 0.25 -6.63
N THR A 208 -13.73 1.58 -6.66
CA THR A 208 -14.40 2.34 -7.71
C THR A 208 -13.65 2.22 -9.04
N PRO A 209 -14.26 2.64 -10.18
CA PRO A 209 -13.55 2.65 -11.45
C PRO A 209 -12.25 3.47 -11.43
N GLU A 210 -12.23 4.60 -10.74
CA GLU A 210 -11.06 5.48 -10.63
C GLU A 210 -9.95 4.81 -9.80
N GLU A 211 -10.30 4.14 -8.70
CA GLU A 211 -9.36 3.35 -7.91
C GLU A 211 -8.78 2.20 -8.73
N MET A 212 -9.61 1.51 -9.51
CA MET A 212 -9.17 0.40 -10.38
C MET A 212 -8.17 0.85 -11.46
N GLU A 213 -8.31 2.05 -12.02
CA GLU A 213 -7.34 2.59 -12.96
C GLU A 213 -6.00 2.84 -12.28
N LEU A 214 -6.04 3.40 -11.07
CA LEU A 214 -4.85 3.66 -10.27
C LEU A 214 -4.15 2.34 -9.86
N MET A 215 -4.92 1.35 -9.41
CA MET A 215 -4.41 0.01 -9.10
C MET A 215 -3.72 -0.64 -10.32
N ARG A 216 -4.34 -0.61 -11.50
CA ARG A 216 -3.71 -1.13 -12.72
C ARG A 216 -2.38 -0.46 -13.02
N LYS A 217 -2.30 0.86 -12.83
CA LYS A 217 -1.05 1.60 -13.03
C LYS A 217 0.01 1.21 -12.01
N THR A 218 -0.35 1.13 -10.74
CA THR A 218 0.54 0.73 -9.65
C THR A 218 1.12 -0.65 -9.89
N VAL A 219 0.26 -1.64 -10.17
CA VAL A 219 0.69 -3.03 -10.46
C VAL A 219 1.57 -3.11 -11.70
N LYS A 220 1.23 -2.36 -12.75
CA LYS A 220 2.05 -2.28 -13.96
C LYS A 220 3.46 -1.78 -13.69
N LEU A 221 3.64 -0.79 -12.81
CA LEU A 221 4.98 -0.30 -12.43
C LEU A 221 5.80 -1.41 -11.76
N SER A 222 5.19 -2.18 -10.86
CA SER A 222 5.83 -3.33 -10.22
C SER A 222 6.20 -4.41 -11.23
N CYS A 223 5.33 -4.71 -12.19
CA CYS A 223 5.64 -5.65 -13.28
C CYS A 223 6.84 -5.21 -14.12
N ILE A 224 6.94 -3.91 -14.44
CA ILE A 224 8.10 -3.37 -15.17
C ILE A 224 9.38 -3.57 -14.34
N ALA A 225 9.34 -3.30 -13.03
CA ALA A 225 10.48 -3.46 -12.14
C ALA A 225 10.93 -4.94 -12.07
N HIS A 226 10.01 -5.86 -11.84
CA HIS A 226 10.30 -7.30 -11.86
C HIS A 226 10.92 -7.76 -13.19
N ASN A 227 10.38 -7.30 -14.31
CA ASN A 227 10.89 -7.65 -15.63
C ASN A 227 12.31 -7.13 -15.86
N GLU A 228 12.63 -5.92 -15.39
CA GLU A 228 13.99 -5.38 -15.50
C GLU A 228 14.99 -6.13 -14.61
N VAL A 229 14.59 -6.55 -13.39
CA VAL A 229 15.44 -7.42 -12.56
C VAL A 229 15.64 -8.78 -13.22
N MET A 230 14.59 -9.41 -13.80
CA MET A 230 14.72 -10.67 -14.52
C MET A 230 15.77 -10.62 -15.65
N LYS A 231 15.87 -9.49 -16.35
CA LYS A 231 16.88 -9.28 -17.42
C LYS A 231 18.26 -8.98 -16.85
N ALA A 232 18.32 -8.33 -15.68
CA ALA A 232 19.56 -7.84 -15.09
C ALA A 232 20.28 -8.87 -14.24
N VAL A 233 19.52 -9.78 -13.59
CA VAL A 233 20.04 -10.69 -12.57
C VAL A 233 21.17 -11.56 -13.10
N GLY A 234 22.18 -11.75 -12.25
CA GLY A 234 23.30 -12.63 -12.50
C GLY A 234 23.87 -13.19 -11.19
N PRO A 235 24.66 -14.29 -11.25
CA PRO A 235 25.21 -14.94 -10.05
C PRO A 235 26.06 -14.02 -9.18
N ASP A 236 26.69 -13.01 -9.74
CA ASP A 236 27.55 -12.06 -9.04
C ASP A 236 26.80 -10.84 -8.46
N MET A 237 25.51 -10.70 -8.73
CA MET A 237 24.65 -9.65 -8.19
C MET A 237 24.37 -9.88 -6.69
N GLY A 238 24.25 -8.81 -5.91
CA GLY A 238 23.74 -8.85 -4.53
C GLY A 238 22.22 -8.73 -4.46
N GLU A 239 21.63 -9.18 -3.35
CA GLU A 239 20.19 -9.03 -3.09
C GLU A 239 19.77 -7.55 -3.07
N ASN A 240 20.55 -6.69 -2.40
CA ASN A 240 20.34 -5.26 -2.34
C ASN A 240 20.51 -4.54 -3.71
N GLU A 241 21.29 -5.11 -4.63
CA GLU A 241 21.38 -4.58 -5.99
C GLU A 241 20.11 -4.85 -6.78
N ALA A 242 19.54 -6.05 -6.63
CA ALA A 242 18.24 -6.38 -7.22
C ALA A 242 17.11 -5.51 -6.65
N GLU A 243 17.08 -5.29 -5.33
CA GLU A 243 16.19 -4.33 -4.67
C GLU A 243 16.37 -2.91 -5.24
N GLY A 244 17.63 -2.47 -5.43
CA GLY A 244 17.96 -1.16 -5.98
C GLY A 244 17.41 -0.94 -7.40
N ILE A 245 17.31 -1.98 -8.23
CA ILE A 245 16.68 -1.91 -9.55
C ILE A 245 15.17 -1.67 -9.41
N HIS A 246 14.48 -2.39 -8.51
CA HIS A 246 13.07 -2.13 -8.21
C HIS A 246 12.85 -0.68 -7.80
N ALA A 247 13.61 -0.19 -6.82
CA ALA A 247 13.50 1.17 -6.33
C ALA A 247 13.75 2.21 -7.43
N TYR A 248 14.76 1.98 -8.30
CA TYR A 248 15.02 2.87 -9.44
C TYR A 248 13.82 2.95 -10.40
N ILE A 249 13.25 1.80 -10.78
CA ILE A 249 12.13 1.74 -11.72
C ILE A 249 10.89 2.41 -11.11
N HIS A 250 10.56 2.12 -9.86
CA HIS A 250 9.44 2.74 -9.17
C HIS A 250 9.57 4.27 -9.18
N ARG A 251 10.74 4.81 -8.79
CA ARG A 251 11.00 6.25 -8.79
C ARG A 251 11.03 6.85 -10.20
N ARG A 252 11.57 6.13 -11.17
CA ARG A 252 11.62 6.54 -12.58
C ARG A 252 10.24 6.85 -13.14
N TYR A 253 9.23 6.09 -12.71
CA TYR A 253 7.84 6.23 -13.17
C TYR A 253 6.93 7.00 -12.20
N GLY A 254 7.51 7.60 -11.15
CA GLY A 254 6.82 8.53 -10.26
C GLY A 254 6.12 7.91 -9.06
N ALA A 255 6.37 6.63 -8.76
CA ALA A 255 5.91 6.03 -7.51
C ALA A 255 6.51 6.72 -6.28
N GLU A 256 5.75 6.81 -5.21
CA GLU A 256 6.20 7.38 -3.94
C GLU A 256 7.24 6.51 -3.24
N GLY A 257 7.27 5.22 -3.55
CA GLY A 257 8.17 4.21 -2.99
C GLY A 257 7.64 2.81 -3.20
N GLU A 258 8.10 1.94 -2.37
CA GLU A 258 7.57 0.61 -2.17
C GLU A 258 6.38 0.70 -1.20
N GLY A 259 5.36 -0.15 -1.44
CA GLY A 259 4.15 -0.21 -0.61
C GLY A 259 4.38 -0.92 0.74
N TYR A 260 5.48 -1.65 0.85
CA TYR A 260 5.95 -2.37 2.03
C TYR A 260 7.47 -2.57 1.94
N ALA A 261 8.09 -3.07 3.02
CA ALA A 261 9.52 -3.40 3.01
C ALA A 261 9.80 -4.48 1.96
N PRO A 262 10.68 -4.24 0.96
CA PRO A 262 11.00 -5.21 -0.07
C PRO A 262 11.56 -6.51 0.50
N ILE A 263 11.15 -7.65 -0.06
CA ILE A 263 11.66 -8.97 0.26
C ILE A 263 12.43 -9.49 -0.95
N VAL A 264 13.75 -9.58 -0.84
CA VAL A 264 14.63 -10.01 -1.94
C VAL A 264 15.61 -11.05 -1.40
N GLY A 265 15.21 -12.33 -1.41
CA GLY A 265 15.96 -13.41 -0.77
C GLY A 265 16.44 -14.46 -1.76
N ALA A 266 17.75 -14.78 -1.71
CA ALA A 266 18.37 -15.81 -2.53
C ALA A 266 18.52 -17.13 -1.75
N GLY A 267 18.22 -18.25 -2.39
CA GLY A 267 18.42 -19.59 -1.85
C GLY A 267 17.79 -19.78 -0.46
N ALA A 268 18.62 -19.93 0.58
CA ALA A 268 18.13 -20.09 1.96
C ALA A 268 17.32 -18.89 2.46
N ASN A 269 17.72 -17.68 2.08
CA ASN A 269 17.01 -16.43 2.42
C ASN A 269 15.60 -16.41 1.81
N GLY A 270 15.43 -16.94 0.59
CA GLY A 270 14.13 -17.11 -0.06
C GLY A 270 13.19 -18.10 0.64
N CYS A 271 13.68 -18.83 1.67
CA CYS A 271 12.83 -19.66 2.54
C CYS A 271 12.32 -18.93 3.79
N ILE A 272 12.69 -17.66 3.99
CA ILE A 272 12.22 -16.79 5.08
C ILE A 272 11.13 -15.88 4.50
N LEU A 273 9.92 -15.95 5.05
CA LEU A 273 8.73 -15.33 4.45
C LEU A 273 8.83 -13.81 4.30
N HIS A 274 9.30 -13.12 5.36
CA HIS A 274 9.53 -11.68 5.39
C HIS A 274 11.01 -11.41 5.61
N TYR A 275 11.83 -11.79 4.61
CA TYR A 275 13.26 -11.51 4.61
C TYR A 275 13.51 -10.09 4.08
N GLU A 276 13.66 -9.14 4.97
CA GLU A 276 13.80 -7.70 4.67
C GLU A 276 15.25 -7.21 4.73
N GLU A 277 16.21 -8.04 5.16
CA GLU A 277 17.62 -7.64 5.29
C GLU A 277 18.28 -7.43 3.93
N ASN A 278 17.94 -8.23 2.92
CA ASN A 278 18.39 -8.13 1.53
C ASN A 278 19.90 -7.89 1.40
N ASN A 279 20.70 -8.56 2.25
CA ASN A 279 22.09 -8.17 2.50
C ASN A 279 23.13 -9.15 1.95
N SER A 280 22.72 -10.23 1.28
CA SER A 280 23.66 -11.11 0.59
C SER A 280 24.33 -10.35 -0.55
N THR A 281 25.66 -10.28 -0.50
CA THR A 281 26.47 -9.57 -1.50
C THR A 281 26.66 -10.35 -2.80
N LYS A 282 26.19 -11.61 -2.83
CA LYS A 282 26.28 -12.48 -3.99
C LYS A 282 25.17 -13.54 -3.96
N ILE A 283 24.38 -13.60 -5.03
CA ILE A 283 23.27 -14.53 -5.16
C ILE A 283 23.75 -15.95 -5.54
N ASP A 284 24.89 -16.07 -6.21
CA ASP A 284 25.37 -17.30 -6.81
C ASP A 284 24.37 -17.92 -7.82
N ASN A 285 24.43 -19.22 -8.08
CA ASN A 285 23.52 -19.91 -8.98
C ASN A 285 22.23 -20.39 -8.27
N GLN A 286 21.66 -19.55 -7.40
CA GLN A 286 20.47 -19.88 -6.61
C GLN A 286 19.19 -19.30 -7.24
N LEU A 287 18.03 -19.65 -6.67
CA LEU A 287 16.80 -18.90 -6.93
C LEU A 287 16.84 -17.59 -6.15
N LEU A 288 16.37 -16.53 -6.76
CA LEU A 288 16.05 -15.25 -6.15
C LEU A 288 14.55 -15.10 -6.08
N LEU A 289 14.00 -15.08 -4.87
CA LEU A 289 12.62 -14.74 -4.59
C LEU A 289 12.57 -13.23 -4.36
N MET A 290 11.73 -12.54 -5.12
CA MET A 290 11.51 -11.10 -5.03
C MET A 290 10.02 -10.85 -4.81
N ASP A 291 9.67 -10.28 -3.67
CA ASP A 291 8.34 -9.84 -3.30
C ASP A 291 8.42 -8.33 -3.05
N VAL A 292 8.03 -7.57 -4.08
CA VAL A 292 8.22 -6.13 -4.14
C VAL A 292 7.08 -5.47 -4.92
N GLY A 293 6.32 -4.65 -4.25
CA GLY A 293 5.26 -3.84 -4.84
C GLY A 293 5.53 -2.33 -4.73
N SER A 294 5.13 -1.57 -5.74
CA SER A 294 5.21 -0.11 -5.70
C SER A 294 4.05 0.50 -4.93
N GLU A 295 4.27 1.68 -4.34
CA GLU A 295 3.19 2.58 -3.92
C GLU A 295 3.08 3.73 -4.92
N TYR A 296 1.89 3.87 -5.51
CA TYR A 296 1.60 4.96 -6.44
C TYR A 296 0.31 5.68 -6.03
N HIS A 297 0.45 6.96 -5.67
CA HIS A 297 -0.64 7.80 -5.17
C HIS A 297 -1.43 7.17 -4.01
N GLY A 298 -0.69 6.51 -3.10
CA GLY A 298 -1.22 5.87 -1.90
C GLY A 298 -1.74 4.45 -2.12
N TYR A 299 -1.82 3.94 -3.35
CA TYR A 299 -2.21 2.55 -3.63
C TYR A 299 -0.99 1.66 -3.77
N SER A 300 -1.04 0.50 -3.13
CA SER A 300 0.01 -0.52 -3.17
C SER A 300 -0.27 -1.58 -4.21
N ALA A 301 0.80 -2.06 -4.86
CA ALA A 301 0.83 -3.34 -5.56
C ALA A 301 1.49 -4.39 -4.68
N ASP A 302 1.27 -5.66 -5.00
CA ASP A 302 1.90 -6.79 -4.33
C ASP A 302 2.22 -7.90 -5.33
N VAL A 303 3.48 -8.02 -5.70
CA VAL A 303 3.90 -8.94 -6.75
C VAL A 303 5.12 -9.73 -6.33
N THR A 304 5.01 -11.04 -6.30
CA THR A 304 6.17 -11.92 -6.11
C THR A 304 6.53 -12.67 -7.37
N ARG A 305 7.84 -12.67 -7.67
CA ARG A 305 8.44 -13.55 -8.68
C ARG A 305 9.66 -14.26 -8.12
N THR A 306 9.81 -15.53 -8.45
CA THR A 306 11.00 -16.33 -8.12
C THR A 306 11.73 -16.70 -9.41
N ILE A 307 13.01 -16.35 -9.51
CA ILE A 307 13.79 -16.47 -10.75
C ILE A 307 15.14 -17.14 -10.50
N PRO A 308 15.72 -17.86 -11.48
CA PRO A 308 17.05 -18.41 -11.35
C PRO A 308 18.12 -17.35 -11.67
N ALA A 309 19.06 -17.10 -10.78
CA ALA A 309 20.07 -16.06 -10.95
C ALA A 309 20.98 -16.26 -12.19
N ASN A 310 21.19 -17.51 -12.60
CA ASN A 310 21.96 -17.83 -13.82
C ASN A 310 21.09 -17.93 -15.09
N GLY A 311 19.82 -17.53 -15.02
CA GLY A 311 18.87 -17.56 -16.15
C GLY A 311 18.31 -18.96 -16.46
N LYS A 312 18.61 -20.00 -15.67
CA LYS A 312 18.15 -21.38 -15.92
C LYS A 312 17.79 -22.08 -14.61
N PHE A 313 16.57 -22.62 -14.55
CA PHE A 313 16.14 -23.45 -13.44
C PHE A 313 16.80 -24.84 -13.51
N THR A 314 17.19 -25.42 -12.36
CA THR A 314 17.50 -26.85 -12.28
C THR A 314 16.21 -27.69 -12.34
N GLU A 315 16.33 -29.00 -12.48
CA GLU A 315 15.15 -29.89 -12.53
C GLU A 315 14.38 -29.88 -11.20
N GLU A 316 15.08 -29.80 -10.07
CA GLU A 316 14.48 -29.69 -8.73
C GLU A 316 13.75 -28.34 -8.56
N GLN A 317 14.38 -27.25 -8.97
CA GLN A 317 13.79 -25.92 -8.94
C GLN A 317 12.53 -25.84 -9.83
N LYS A 318 12.59 -26.39 -11.05
CA LYS A 318 11.42 -26.48 -11.95
C LYS A 318 10.29 -27.29 -11.35
N ALA A 319 10.58 -28.40 -10.68
CA ALA A 319 9.56 -29.25 -10.09
C ALA A 319 8.77 -28.50 -9.00
N ILE A 320 9.47 -27.77 -8.11
CA ILE A 320 8.84 -26.95 -7.07
C ILE A 320 8.14 -25.74 -7.70
N TYR A 321 8.80 -25.02 -8.62
CA TYR A 321 8.22 -23.87 -9.30
C TYR A 321 6.93 -24.22 -10.03
N GLN A 322 6.92 -25.31 -10.81
CA GLN A 322 5.74 -25.78 -11.54
C GLN A 322 4.61 -26.13 -10.57
N LEU A 323 4.91 -26.73 -9.43
CA LEU A 323 3.90 -27.07 -8.43
C LEU A 323 3.23 -25.81 -7.84
N VAL A 324 4.02 -24.78 -7.52
CA VAL A 324 3.48 -23.49 -7.06
C VAL A 324 2.67 -22.80 -8.16
N TYR A 325 3.14 -22.82 -9.39
CA TYR A 325 2.41 -22.30 -10.55
C TYR A 325 1.05 -23.03 -10.75
N ASP A 326 1.05 -24.37 -10.66
CA ASP A 326 -0.17 -25.17 -10.80
C ASP A 326 -1.17 -24.87 -9.67
N ALA A 327 -0.69 -24.61 -8.46
CA ALA A 327 -1.53 -24.20 -7.34
C ALA A 327 -2.17 -22.81 -7.59
N GLN A 328 -1.40 -21.85 -8.07
CA GLN A 328 -1.91 -20.52 -8.44
C GLN A 328 -2.96 -20.61 -9.56
N GLU A 329 -2.70 -21.36 -10.61
CA GLU A 329 -3.65 -21.60 -11.71
C GLU A 329 -4.93 -22.28 -11.24
N ALA A 330 -4.85 -23.16 -10.24
CA ALA A 330 -6.04 -23.79 -9.66
C ALA A 330 -6.89 -22.77 -8.89
N VAL A 331 -6.27 -21.89 -8.14
CA VAL A 331 -6.95 -20.81 -7.43
C VAL A 331 -7.59 -19.82 -8.40
N PHE A 332 -6.90 -19.43 -9.47
CA PHE A 332 -7.46 -18.53 -10.49
C PHE A 332 -8.76 -19.02 -11.08
N LYS A 333 -8.92 -20.33 -11.27
CA LYS A 333 -10.16 -20.92 -11.83
C LYS A 333 -11.39 -20.68 -10.97
N ILE A 334 -11.21 -20.40 -9.70
CA ILE A 334 -12.30 -20.13 -8.77
C ILE A 334 -12.41 -18.66 -8.36
N CYS A 335 -11.47 -17.77 -8.78
CA CYS A 335 -11.52 -16.34 -8.51
C CYS A 335 -12.65 -15.68 -9.30
N LYS A 336 -13.80 -15.51 -8.64
CA LYS A 336 -14.98 -14.80 -9.15
C LYS A 336 -15.89 -14.40 -8.00
N GLU A 337 -16.87 -13.54 -8.27
CA GLU A 337 -17.87 -13.17 -7.29
C GLU A 337 -18.58 -14.40 -6.70
N GLY A 338 -18.81 -14.37 -5.40
CA GLY A 338 -19.49 -15.43 -4.65
C GLY A 338 -18.58 -16.55 -4.14
N THR A 339 -17.31 -16.62 -4.56
CA THR A 339 -16.37 -17.62 -4.03
C THR A 339 -16.01 -17.30 -2.58
N PRO A 340 -16.18 -18.26 -1.64
CA PRO A 340 -15.71 -18.09 -0.27
C PRO A 340 -14.20 -17.91 -0.21
N LEU A 341 -13.72 -17.00 0.66
CA LEU A 341 -12.27 -16.75 0.82
C LEU A 341 -11.50 -18.00 1.26
N ILE A 342 -12.11 -18.85 2.07
CA ILE A 342 -11.48 -20.08 2.54
C ILE A 342 -11.16 -21.04 1.40
N ASP A 343 -12.00 -21.06 0.36
CA ASP A 343 -11.84 -21.98 -0.78
C ASP A 343 -10.57 -21.68 -1.58
N LEU A 344 -10.11 -20.42 -1.63
CA LEU A 344 -8.87 -20.05 -2.28
C LEU A 344 -7.69 -20.75 -1.60
N ASN A 345 -7.63 -20.66 -0.29
CA ASN A 345 -6.56 -21.25 0.51
C ASN A 345 -6.60 -22.78 0.50
N ASP A 346 -7.78 -23.37 0.62
CA ASP A 346 -7.96 -24.82 0.61
C ASP A 346 -7.61 -25.41 -0.77
N THR A 347 -7.96 -24.72 -1.86
CA THR A 347 -7.58 -25.09 -3.21
C THR A 347 -6.05 -25.09 -3.39
N ALA A 348 -5.35 -24.04 -2.96
CA ALA A 348 -3.89 -23.99 -3.01
C ALA A 348 -3.27 -25.14 -2.20
N LYS A 349 -3.69 -25.32 -0.95
CA LYS A 349 -3.18 -26.38 -0.05
C LYS A 349 -3.37 -27.77 -0.65
N ASP A 350 -4.51 -28.04 -1.24
CA ASP A 350 -4.82 -29.35 -1.86
C ASP A 350 -3.87 -29.68 -3.01
N VAL A 351 -3.60 -28.71 -3.90
CA VAL A 351 -2.67 -28.90 -5.01
C VAL A 351 -1.24 -29.08 -4.49
N LEU A 352 -0.81 -28.21 -3.58
CA LEU A 352 0.54 -28.26 -3.00
C LEU A 352 0.77 -29.58 -2.24
N ALA A 353 -0.18 -30.02 -1.42
CA ALA A 353 -0.05 -31.30 -0.67
C ALA A 353 0.10 -32.49 -1.61
N LYS A 354 -0.76 -32.60 -2.64
CA LYS A 354 -0.69 -33.69 -3.64
C LYS A 354 0.65 -33.68 -4.39
N GLY A 355 1.15 -32.51 -4.76
CA GLY A 355 2.42 -32.36 -5.44
C GLY A 355 3.62 -32.71 -4.56
N LEU A 356 3.65 -32.24 -3.32
CA LEU A 356 4.72 -32.56 -2.35
C LEU A 356 4.79 -34.06 -2.05
N ILE A 357 3.63 -34.75 -1.94
CA ILE A 357 3.58 -36.21 -1.81
C ILE A 357 4.18 -36.89 -3.04
N LYS A 358 3.79 -36.44 -4.25
CA LYS A 358 4.33 -36.99 -5.52
C LYS A 358 5.84 -36.82 -5.65
N LEU A 359 6.39 -35.71 -5.13
CA LEU A 359 7.84 -35.44 -5.13
C LEU A 359 8.56 -36.16 -3.99
N GLY A 360 7.85 -36.85 -3.07
CA GLY A 360 8.43 -37.55 -1.94
C GLY A 360 8.95 -36.60 -0.84
N ILE A 361 8.45 -35.37 -0.77
CA ILE A 361 8.85 -34.37 0.22
C ILE A 361 8.05 -34.55 1.51
N ILE A 362 6.75 -34.88 1.40
CA ILE A 362 5.89 -35.24 2.53
C ILE A 362 5.21 -36.58 2.27
N THR A 363 4.69 -37.20 3.32
CA THR A 363 3.91 -38.46 3.22
C THR A 363 2.46 -38.28 3.69
N ASP A 364 2.19 -37.33 4.58
CA ASP A 364 0.84 -36.97 5.05
C ASP A 364 0.46 -35.61 4.45
N PRO A 365 -0.72 -35.46 3.83
CA PRO A 365 -1.19 -34.16 3.33
C PRO A 365 -1.20 -33.06 4.37
N LYS A 366 -1.37 -33.38 5.65
CA LYS A 366 -1.36 -32.43 6.76
C LYS A 366 0.00 -31.75 6.97
N ASP A 367 1.06 -32.37 6.47
CA ASP A 367 2.42 -31.84 6.57
C ASP A 367 2.70 -30.74 5.55
N VAL A 368 1.76 -30.42 4.64
CA VAL A 368 1.87 -29.29 3.71
C VAL A 368 2.16 -27.98 4.47
N LYS A 369 1.59 -27.78 5.64
CA LYS A 369 1.83 -26.62 6.51
C LYS A 369 3.30 -26.41 6.95
N LEU A 370 4.14 -27.44 6.85
CA LEU A 370 5.56 -27.33 7.15
C LEU A 370 6.33 -26.56 6.05
N TYR A 371 5.78 -26.57 4.85
CA TYR A 371 6.39 -25.95 3.65
C TYR A 371 5.53 -24.86 3.02
N TYR A 372 4.28 -24.71 3.44
CA TYR A 372 3.34 -23.65 3.07
C TYR A 372 2.61 -23.14 4.34
N PRO A 373 3.23 -22.26 5.12
CA PRO A 373 2.72 -21.86 6.44
C PRO A 373 1.78 -20.64 6.42
N HIS A 374 1.58 -19.98 5.28
CA HIS A 374 0.76 -18.76 5.17
C HIS A 374 -0.54 -18.96 4.39
N SER A 375 -1.35 -17.92 4.31
CA SER A 375 -2.58 -17.88 3.50
C SER A 375 -2.25 -17.64 2.03
N CYS A 376 -3.15 -18.09 1.15
CA CYS A 376 -3.01 -17.90 -0.30
C CYS A 376 -3.35 -16.49 -0.78
N SER A 377 -3.99 -15.66 0.04
CA SER A 377 -4.59 -14.42 -0.43
C SER A 377 -4.87 -13.46 0.73
N HIS A 378 -4.72 -12.19 0.47
CA HIS A 378 -5.22 -11.07 1.27
C HIS A 378 -5.80 -9.98 0.37
N PHE A 379 -6.48 -8.98 0.95
CA PHE A 379 -6.98 -7.82 0.22
C PHE A 379 -5.88 -6.80 0.01
N LEU A 380 -5.99 -6.05 -1.09
CA LEU A 380 -4.99 -5.07 -1.53
C LEU A 380 -5.67 -3.74 -1.89
N GLY A 381 -5.00 -2.63 -1.62
CA GLY A 381 -5.48 -1.29 -1.95
C GLY A 381 -4.60 -0.19 -1.41
N LEU A 382 -5.15 0.69 -0.57
CA LEU A 382 -4.40 1.74 0.14
C LEU A 382 -3.46 1.19 1.22
N ASP A 383 -3.71 0.00 1.70
CA ASP A 383 -2.79 -0.78 2.51
C ASP A 383 -2.42 -2.04 1.72
N VAL A 384 -1.20 -2.56 1.89
CA VAL A 384 -0.82 -3.85 1.29
C VAL A 384 -1.70 -4.98 1.83
N HIS A 385 -1.98 -4.98 3.13
CA HIS A 385 -3.02 -5.81 3.74
C HIS A 385 -4.27 -4.94 3.96
N ASP A 386 -5.04 -4.74 2.89
CA ASP A 386 -6.15 -3.79 2.90
C ASP A 386 -7.35 -4.32 3.69
N LYS A 387 -8.22 -3.40 4.01
CA LYS A 387 -9.41 -3.60 4.85
C LYS A 387 -10.49 -4.40 4.15
N LEU A 388 -11.21 -5.20 4.93
CA LEU A 388 -12.40 -5.93 4.47
C LEU A 388 -13.46 -5.99 5.56
N THR A 389 -14.70 -6.16 5.15
CA THR A 389 -15.81 -6.49 6.04
C THR A 389 -15.86 -8.00 6.25
N PHE A 390 -15.10 -8.50 7.24
CA PHE A 390 -15.02 -9.93 7.51
C PHE A 390 -16.21 -10.42 8.34
N LYS A 391 -16.98 -11.33 7.77
CA LYS A 391 -18.14 -11.98 8.44
C LYS A 391 -17.91 -13.47 8.71
N GLY A 392 -16.66 -13.87 8.86
CA GLY A 392 -16.25 -15.26 9.08
C GLY A 392 -15.66 -15.93 7.83
N PRO A 393 -15.22 -17.21 7.95
CA PRO A 393 -14.53 -17.95 6.88
C PRO A 393 -15.33 -18.09 5.57
N GLN A 394 -16.65 -17.95 5.65
CA GLN A 394 -17.56 -18.00 4.51
C GLN A 394 -17.79 -16.61 3.87
N SER A 395 -17.04 -15.58 4.28
CA SER A 395 -17.06 -14.30 3.56
C SER A 395 -16.65 -14.52 2.12
N ALA A 396 -17.50 -14.07 1.19
CA ALA A 396 -17.33 -14.34 -0.23
C ALA A 396 -16.73 -13.14 -0.96
N LEU A 397 -16.00 -13.41 -2.01
CA LEU A 397 -15.50 -12.40 -2.95
C LEU A 397 -16.67 -11.65 -3.58
N LYS A 398 -16.48 -10.35 -3.82
CA LYS A 398 -17.43 -9.48 -4.52
C LYS A 398 -16.76 -8.86 -5.74
N GLU A 399 -17.54 -8.52 -6.75
CA GLU A 399 -17.03 -7.79 -7.91
C GLU A 399 -16.32 -6.49 -7.49
N ASN A 400 -15.20 -6.19 -8.14
CA ASN A 400 -14.30 -5.07 -7.87
C ASN A 400 -13.56 -5.10 -6.53
N MET A 401 -13.52 -6.24 -5.83
CA MET A 401 -12.47 -6.51 -4.85
C MET A 401 -11.15 -6.74 -5.55
N VAL A 402 -10.04 -6.31 -4.94
CA VAL A 402 -8.68 -6.66 -5.37
C VAL A 402 -8.04 -7.49 -4.27
N ILE A 403 -7.49 -8.63 -4.64
CA ILE A 403 -6.83 -9.58 -3.75
C ILE A 403 -5.50 -10.03 -4.35
N THR A 404 -4.58 -10.51 -3.51
CA THR A 404 -3.42 -11.29 -3.96
C THR A 404 -3.80 -12.75 -4.20
N VAL A 405 -3.03 -13.45 -5.04
CA VAL A 405 -3.03 -14.92 -5.11
C VAL A 405 -1.58 -15.38 -5.12
N GLU A 406 -1.10 -15.90 -3.98
CA GLU A 406 0.31 -16.01 -3.63
C GLU A 406 0.71 -17.38 -3.04
N PRO A 407 0.39 -18.51 -3.65
CA PRO A 407 0.87 -19.79 -3.13
C PRO A 407 2.41 -19.82 -3.13
N GLY A 408 2.98 -20.55 -2.14
CA GLY A 408 4.43 -20.71 -2.04
C GLY A 408 4.83 -22.06 -1.43
N ILE A 409 6.08 -22.44 -1.64
CA ILE A 409 6.75 -23.58 -1.00
C ILE A 409 8.11 -23.13 -0.54
N TYR A 410 8.45 -23.44 0.71
CA TYR A 410 9.71 -23.06 1.33
C TYR A 410 10.34 -24.27 2.02
N ILE A 411 11.50 -24.72 1.52
CA ILE A 411 12.18 -25.93 1.99
C ILE A 411 13.56 -25.56 2.55
N PRO A 412 13.65 -25.11 3.82
CA PRO A 412 14.93 -24.73 4.40
C PRO A 412 15.84 -25.95 4.58
N ALA A 413 17.16 -25.70 4.73
CA ALA A 413 18.12 -26.73 5.09
C ALA A 413 17.73 -27.43 6.41
N GLY A 414 17.90 -28.75 6.48
CA GLY A 414 17.47 -29.55 7.64
C GLY A 414 16.03 -30.06 7.57
N SER A 415 15.27 -29.71 6.52
CA SER A 415 13.93 -30.27 6.27
C SER A 415 13.98 -31.79 6.16
N LYS A 416 12.89 -32.47 6.59
CA LYS A 416 12.77 -33.94 6.59
C LYS A 416 12.46 -34.50 5.19
N CYS A 417 13.30 -34.16 4.21
CA CYS A 417 13.21 -34.65 2.83
C CYS A 417 14.62 -34.77 2.25
N ASP A 418 14.74 -35.27 1.01
CA ASP A 418 16.02 -35.35 0.31
C ASP A 418 16.68 -33.96 0.24
N LYS A 419 17.98 -33.89 0.49
CA LYS A 419 18.79 -32.65 0.51
C LYS A 419 18.76 -31.88 -0.83
N LYS A 420 18.46 -32.56 -1.94
CA LYS A 420 18.32 -31.92 -3.25
C LYS A 420 17.22 -30.86 -3.29
N TRP A 421 16.25 -30.92 -2.35
CA TRP A 421 15.16 -29.95 -2.22
C TRP A 421 15.49 -28.78 -1.28
N TRP A 422 16.57 -28.87 -0.50
CA TRP A 422 16.88 -27.86 0.50
C TRP A 422 17.24 -26.51 -0.12
N ASN A 423 16.89 -25.44 0.56
CA ASN A 423 17.08 -24.04 0.16
C ASN A 423 16.35 -23.68 -1.15
N ILE A 424 15.25 -24.37 -1.45
CA ILE A 424 14.36 -23.98 -2.51
C ILE A 424 13.17 -23.28 -1.87
N GLY A 425 13.10 -21.95 -2.03
CA GLY A 425 11.95 -21.10 -1.71
C GLY A 425 11.34 -20.58 -3.00
N VAL A 426 10.04 -20.78 -3.18
CA VAL A 426 9.28 -20.29 -4.36
C VAL A 426 7.96 -19.71 -3.88
N ARG A 427 7.69 -18.45 -4.21
CA ARG A 427 6.37 -17.80 -4.20
C ARG A 427 6.12 -17.21 -5.59
N ILE A 428 4.89 -17.34 -6.06
CA ILE A 428 4.39 -16.70 -7.29
C ILE A 428 3.11 -15.99 -6.91
N GLU A 429 3.08 -14.68 -7.07
CA GLU A 429 2.01 -13.82 -6.61
C GLU A 429 1.56 -12.85 -7.67
N ASP A 430 0.27 -12.70 -7.80
CA ASP A 430 -0.37 -11.74 -8.67
C ASP A 430 -1.51 -11.02 -7.96
N ASP A 431 -1.70 -9.76 -8.33
CA ASP A 431 -2.84 -8.93 -7.95
C ASP A 431 -4.02 -9.20 -8.88
N ILE A 432 -5.15 -9.61 -8.29
CA ILE A 432 -6.32 -10.09 -9.00
C ILE A 432 -7.54 -9.21 -8.69
N ALA A 433 -8.10 -8.57 -9.71
CA ALA A 433 -9.38 -7.90 -9.61
C ALA A 433 -10.53 -8.87 -9.88
N ILE A 434 -11.43 -9.00 -8.93
CA ILE A 434 -12.59 -9.90 -9.01
C ILE A 434 -13.64 -9.32 -9.95
N LYS A 435 -14.16 -10.16 -10.85
CA LYS A 435 -15.28 -9.87 -11.72
C LYS A 435 -16.45 -10.81 -11.41
N LYS A 436 -17.61 -10.51 -11.96
CA LYS A 436 -18.84 -11.29 -11.71
C LYS A 436 -18.65 -12.79 -11.98
N ASP A 437 -18.16 -13.16 -13.16
CA ASP A 437 -18.02 -14.56 -13.59
C ASP A 437 -16.55 -14.96 -13.89
N SER A 438 -15.59 -14.08 -13.59
CA SER A 438 -14.17 -14.23 -13.94
C SER A 438 -13.29 -13.37 -13.03
N TYR A 439 -12.04 -13.19 -13.42
CA TYR A 439 -11.09 -12.26 -12.78
C TYR A 439 -10.30 -11.51 -13.86
N GLU A 440 -9.66 -10.42 -13.45
CA GLU A 440 -8.64 -9.70 -14.20
C GLU A 440 -7.31 -9.84 -13.46
N ASN A 441 -6.30 -10.43 -14.08
CA ASN A 441 -4.95 -10.46 -13.54
C ASN A 441 -4.26 -9.13 -13.85
N LEU A 442 -4.06 -8.29 -12.84
CA LEU A 442 -3.42 -6.98 -12.99
C LEU A 442 -1.91 -7.10 -13.22
N SER A 443 -1.31 -8.21 -12.78
CA SER A 443 0.13 -8.49 -12.87
C SER A 443 0.51 -9.28 -14.12
N ALA A 444 -0.39 -9.43 -15.09
CA ALA A 444 -0.18 -10.26 -16.28
C ALA A 444 1.03 -9.82 -17.16
N ASP A 445 1.47 -8.57 -17.02
CA ASP A 445 2.63 -8.03 -17.76
C ASP A 445 3.98 -8.59 -17.25
N SER A 446 4.02 -9.29 -16.12
CA SER A 446 5.23 -9.96 -15.59
C SER A 446 5.08 -11.49 -15.74
N PRO A 447 6.01 -12.18 -16.44
CA PRO A 447 5.86 -13.59 -16.75
C PRO A 447 5.88 -14.47 -15.49
N ARG A 448 5.03 -15.52 -15.48
CA ARG A 448 4.90 -16.52 -14.42
C ARG A 448 5.35 -17.91 -14.83
N LYS A 449 5.30 -18.23 -16.13
CA LYS A 449 5.77 -19.54 -16.62
C LYS A 449 7.28 -19.57 -16.61
N TRP A 450 7.88 -20.61 -16.05
CA TRP A 450 9.32 -20.72 -15.99
C TRP A 450 10.02 -20.62 -17.36
N GLN A 451 9.36 -21.09 -18.44
CA GLN A 451 9.87 -20.97 -19.80
C GLN A 451 9.98 -19.50 -20.26
N ASP A 452 8.98 -18.70 -19.92
CA ASP A 452 8.93 -17.27 -20.29
C ASP A 452 9.92 -16.48 -19.43
N ILE A 453 10.12 -16.86 -18.17
CA ILE A 453 11.16 -16.29 -17.28
C ILE A 453 12.55 -16.57 -17.84
N GLU A 454 12.86 -17.82 -18.20
CA GLU A 454 14.16 -18.17 -18.81
C GLU A 454 14.40 -17.45 -20.14
N LYS A 455 13.34 -17.18 -20.90
CA LYS A 455 13.41 -16.40 -22.14
C LYS A 455 13.70 -14.93 -21.85
N LEU A 456 13.00 -14.33 -20.89
CA LEU A 456 13.20 -12.93 -20.50
C LEU A 456 14.58 -12.70 -19.89
N ALA A 457 15.06 -13.63 -19.06
CA ALA A 457 16.41 -13.58 -18.47
C ALA A 457 17.55 -13.65 -19.50
N ALA A 458 17.27 -14.10 -20.72
CA ALA A 458 18.22 -14.11 -21.83
C ALA A 458 18.26 -12.78 -22.61
N GLU A 459 17.36 -11.84 -22.33
CA GLU A 459 17.33 -10.53 -22.95
C GLU A 459 18.40 -9.60 -22.33
N LYS A 460 18.82 -8.59 -23.08
CA LYS A 460 19.76 -7.59 -22.57
C LYS A 460 19.09 -6.65 -21.59
N SER A 461 19.75 -6.39 -20.47
CA SER A 461 19.37 -5.34 -19.54
C SER A 461 20.24 -4.10 -19.67
N THR A 462 19.60 -2.92 -19.60
CA THR A 462 20.31 -1.64 -19.52
C THR A 462 21.15 -1.57 -18.23
N PHE A 463 20.72 -2.20 -17.16
CA PHE A 463 21.45 -2.21 -15.88
C PHE A 463 22.79 -2.95 -15.98
N ASN A 464 22.89 -4.02 -16.79
CA ASN A 464 24.13 -4.77 -17.01
C ASN A 464 25.17 -3.99 -17.85
N GLU A 465 24.73 -2.94 -18.57
CA GLU A 465 25.62 -2.07 -19.36
C GLU A 465 26.17 -0.89 -18.55
N MET A 466 25.61 -0.62 -17.35
CA MET A 466 26.08 0.43 -16.46
C MET A 466 27.46 0.06 -15.88
N LYS A 467 28.40 0.99 -15.97
CA LYS A 467 29.77 0.83 -15.44
C LYS A 467 29.94 1.75 -14.25
N PHE A 468 30.04 1.18 -13.08
CA PHE A 468 30.36 1.90 -11.86
C PHE A 468 31.84 1.72 -11.50
N PRO A 469 32.49 2.72 -10.84
CA PRO A 469 33.81 2.56 -10.27
C PRO A 469 33.82 1.38 -9.26
N LYS A 470 34.91 0.64 -9.23
CA LYS A 470 35.13 -0.33 -8.14
C LYS A 470 35.48 0.43 -6.86
N ILE A 471 34.87 0.05 -5.75
CA ILE A 471 35.14 0.57 -4.42
C ILE A 471 36.18 -0.32 -3.74
#